data_3ac07bb5b0a10539eecd896d704ef21c
#
_entry.id   3ac07bb5b0a10539eecd896d704ef21c
#
_cell.length_a   1.000
_cell.length_b   1.000
_cell.length_c   1.000
_cell.angle_alpha   90.00
_cell.angle_beta   90.00
_cell.angle_gamma   90.00
#
_symmetry.space_group_name_H-M   'P 1'
#
loop_
_entity.id
_entity.type
_entity.pdbx_description
1 polymer ?
#
loop_
_entity_poly.entity_id
_entity_poly.type
_entity_poly.pdbx_seq_one_letter_code
_entity_poly.pdbx_strand_id
1 'polypeptide(L)'
;MNIRNVSIKDYEKIKILLKRHNMNMIDFKRWVNLWKKNPSLKNNKIKWIKGWVIEKNKKIVGHIGHFPMQYFLNKKPYLCSVLYGWVVDEQFRSLSIVLLKRYFSQTHVDLFLATNLNETSSKIMKMIKVKEVPTKSLNYSLVIALNLQNVIKVFFRNIPFPFKKFISNIFSSFLLLFLKKKLNSWKNKFSHKNIVEHNEFDGKFDLLWKKIKNFQKNKLLFQRDKNWLKWHLNYFIKNRKAWIYLSIKNRKINGYSICIEKNNLKTGIKSALLIDLITLKEPNKTSKNLIGANIAEAKRRNCDIFEFRGFDNEKISYMNFFNPF
;
A
#
# COMPACT_ATOMS: atom_id res chain seq x y z
N MET A 1 -18.03 -20.38 -25.68
CA MET A 1 -17.25 -19.86 -24.53
C MET A 1 -15.78 -19.77 -24.94
N ASN A 2 -15.11 -18.64 -24.68
CA ASN A 2 -13.75 -18.40 -25.12
C ASN A 2 -12.88 -17.84 -23.97
N ILE A 3 -11.60 -18.23 -23.91
CA ILE A 3 -10.61 -17.67 -22.99
C ILE A 3 -9.57 -16.91 -23.81
N ARG A 4 -9.54 -15.59 -23.63
CA ARG A 4 -8.68 -14.70 -24.39
C ARG A 4 -7.92 -13.71 -23.50
N ASN A 5 -6.91 -13.05 -24.08
CA ASN A 5 -6.17 -12.00 -23.40
C ASN A 5 -7.05 -10.78 -23.09
N VAL A 6 -6.77 -10.14 -21.96
CA VAL A 6 -7.41 -8.87 -21.55
C VAL A 6 -7.03 -7.75 -22.51
N SER A 7 -8.03 -7.06 -23.04
CA SER A 7 -7.91 -5.80 -23.77
C SER A 7 -8.24 -4.60 -22.89
N ILE A 8 -7.74 -3.42 -23.24
CA ILE A 8 -8.13 -2.17 -22.55
C ILE A 8 -9.62 -1.90 -22.69
N LYS A 9 -10.24 -2.34 -23.78
CA LYS A 9 -11.70 -2.23 -24.02
C LYS A 9 -12.55 -3.08 -23.05
N ASP A 10 -11.95 -4.04 -22.34
CA ASP A 10 -12.65 -4.91 -21.41
C ASP A 10 -12.88 -4.27 -20.03
N TYR A 11 -12.36 -3.07 -19.78
CA TYR A 11 -12.40 -2.42 -18.48
C TYR A 11 -13.79 -2.40 -17.83
N GLU A 12 -14.80 -1.88 -18.53
CA GLU A 12 -16.16 -1.79 -17.97
C GLU A 12 -16.78 -3.17 -17.73
N LYS A 13 -16.56 -4.13 -18.64
CA LYS A 13 -17.06 -5.50 -18.47
C LYS A 13 -16.38 -6.20 -17.27
N ILE A 14 -15.07 -6.00 -17.07
CA ILE A 14 -14.33 -6.53 -15.91
C ILE A 14 -14.82 -5.86 -14.62
N LYS A 15 -15.05 -4.54 -14.64
CA LYS A 15 -15.58 -3.78 -13.50
C LYS A 15 -16.95 -4.29 -13.06
N ILE A 16 -17.83 -4.61 -14.02
CA ILE A 16 -19.14 -5.21 -13.75
C ILE A 16 -18.97 -6.59 -13.11
N LEU A 17 -18.09 -7.45 -13.64
CA LEU A 17 -17.78 -8.75 -13.04
C LEU A 17 -17.30 -8.60 -11.60
N LEU A 18 -16.30 -7.76 -11.35
CA LEU A 18 -15.74 -7.53 -10.01
C LEU A 18 -16.82 -7.03 -9.03
N LYS A 19 -17.68 -6.09 -9.47
CA LYS A 19 -18.77 -5.57 -8.64
C LYS A 19 -19.77 -6.66 -8.22
N ARG A 20 -20.11 -7.62 -9.12
CA ARG A 20 -20.96 -8.78 -8.77
C ARG A 20 -20.38 -9.63 -7.63
N HIS A 21 -19.06 -9.62 -7.49
CA HIS A 21 -18.34 -10.36 -6.43
C HIS A 21 -17.89 -9.46 -5.28
N ASN A 22 -18.53 -8.31 -5.07
CA ASN A 22 -18.21 -7.34 -4.00
C ASN A 22 -16.76 -6.84 -4.03
N MET A 23 -16.13 -6.85 -5.19
CA MET A 23 -14.78 -6.35 -5.40
C MET A 23 -14.79 -4.98 -6.06
N ASN A 24 -13.93 -4.07 -5.58
CA ASN A 24 -13.78 -2.75 -6.17
C ASN A 24 -12.67 -2.75 -7.23
N MET A 25 -12.94 -2.10 -8.35
CA MET A 25 -11.93 -1.83 -9.37
C MET A 25 -11.42 -0.39 -9.23
N ILE A 26 -10.11 -0.20 -9.41
CA ILE A 26 -9.52 1.15 -9.51
C ILE A 26 -10.02 1.85 -10.77
N ASP A 27 -9.99 3.18 -10.78
CA ASP A 27 -10.44 3.96 -11.94
C ASP A 27 -9.66 3.61 -13.22
N PHE A 28 -10.28 3.86 -14.37
CA PHE A 28 -9.75 3.49 -15.69
C PHE A 28 -8.32 3.99 -15.94
N LYS A 29 -8.05 5.24 -15.58
CA LYS A 29 -6.73 5.86 -15.77
C LYS A 29 -5.65 5.18 -14.94
N ARG A 30 -5.93 4.87 -13.68
CA ARG A 30 -5.02 4.11 -12.81
C ARG A 30 -4.85 2.68 -13.28
N TRP A 31 -5.93 2.05 -13.74
CA TRP A 31 -5.90 0.70 -14.27
C TRP A 31 -4.98 0.60 -15.51
N VAL A 32 -5.16 1.48 -16.49
CA VAL A 32 -4.28 1.54 -17.67
C VAL A 32 -2.83 1.81 -17.28
N ASN A 33 -2.60 2.62 -16.24
CA ASN A 33 -1.27 2.96 -15.77
C ASN A 33 -0.49 1.77 -15.18
N LEU A 34 -1.15 0.66 -14.79
CA LEU A 34 -0.46 -0.55 -14.33
C LEU A 34 0.52 -1.11 -15.38
N TRP A 35 0.26 -0.86 -16.66
CA TRP A 35 1.11 -1.33 -17.77
C TRP A 35 1.72 -0.18 -18.57
N LYS A 36 0.93 0.88 -18.81
CA LYS A 36 1.39 2.05 -19.55
C LYS A 36 2.43 2.81 -18.72
N LYS A 37 3.62 2.99 -19.31
CA LYS A 37 4.75 3.67 -18.65
C LYS A 37 5.24 2.98 -17.37
N ASN A 38 4.92 1.70 -17.17
CA ASN A 38 5.44 0.94 -16.04
C ASN A 38 6.96 0.78 -16.17
N PRO A 39 7.74 1.26 -15.19
CA PRO A 39 9.21 1.21 -15.26
C PRO A 39 9.78 -0.20 -15.37
N SER A 40 9.08 -1.20 -14.82
CA SER A 40 9.50 -2.61 -14.88
C SER A 40 9.48 -3.18 -16.31
N LEU A 41 8.81 -2.51 -17.27
CA LEU A 41 8.76 -2.92 -18.67
C LEU A 41 9.71 -2.14 -19.59
N LYS A 42 10.33 -1.04 -19.11
CA LYS A 42 11.12 -0.15 -19.96
C LYS A 42 12.35 -0.82 -20.60
N ASN A 43 12.99 -1.73 -19.89
CA ASN A 43 14.21 -2.41 -20.32
C ASN A 43 13.94 -3.80 -20.93
N ASN A 44 12.69 -4.24 -20.91
CA ASN A 44 12.30 -5.55 -21.39
C ASN A 44 11.51 -5.38 -22.69
N LYS A 45 12.02 -5.89 -23.80
CA LYS A 45 11.30 -5.98 -25.10
C LYS A 45 10.07 -6.92 -25.02
N ILE A 46 9.61 -7.25 -23.81
CA ILE A 46 8.53 -8.20 -23.53
C ILE A 46 7.18 -7.51 -23.73
N LYS A 47 6.39 -8.06 -24.63
CA LYS A 47 4.97 -7.68 -24.77
C LYS A 47 4.19 -8.28 -23.61
N TRP A 48 3.93 -7.48 -22.56
CA TRP A 48 3.23 -7.93 -21.37
C TRP A 48 1.75 -8.20 -21.66
N ILE A 49 1.28 -9.40 -21.32
CA ILE A 49 -0.13 -9.76 -21.33
C ILE A 49 -0.75 -9.22 -20.03
N LYS A 50 -1.88 -8.51 -20.12
CA LYS A 50 -2.52 -7.85 -18.95
C LYS A 50 -3.29 -8.82 -18.06
N GLY A 51 -3.52 -10.03 -18.54
CA GLY A 51 -4.33 -11.07 -17.92
C GLY A 51 -5.22 -11.77 -18.94
N TRP A 52 -6.14 -12.56 -18.44
CA TRP A 52 -7.10 -13.33 -19.26
C TRP A 52 -8.51 -13.14 -18.77
N VAL A 53 -9.47 -13.23 -19.70
CA VAL A 53 -10.90 -13.25 -19.45
C VAL A 53 -11.53 -14.51 -20.01
N ILE A 54 -12.57 -14.99 -19.33
CA ILE A 54 -13.50 -15.98 -19.85
C ILE A 54 -14.69 -15.20 -20.39
N GLU A 55 -14.98 -15.33 -21.67
CA GLU A 55 -16.09 -14.67 -22.35
C GLU A 55 -17.13 -15.70 -22.80
N LYS A 56 -18.41 -15.47 -22.43
CA LYS A 56 -19.58 -16.24 -22.89
C LYS A 56 -20.65 -15.24 -23.34
N ASN A 57 -21.15 -15.40 -24.55
CA ASN A 57 -22.21 -14.53 -25.13
C ASN A 57 -21.90 -13.02 -24.96
N LYS A 58 -20.68 -12.60 -25.34
CA LYS A 58 -20.17 -11.22 -25.22
C LYS A 58 -20.06 -10.68 -23.78
N LYS A 59 -20.36 -11.50 -22.75
CA LYS A 59 -20.25 -11.16 -21.33
C LYS A 59 -18.98 -11.77 -20.75
N ILE A 60 -18.23 -11.01 -19.92
CA ILE A 60 -17.11 -11.53 -19.15
C ILE A 60 -17.66 -12.18 -17.88
N VAL A 61 -17.37 -13.50 -17.76
CA VAL A 61 -17.81 -14.36 -16.64
C VAL A 61 -16.63 -14.84 -15.79
N GLY A 62 -15.40 -14.55 -16.20
CA GLY A 62 -14.19 -14.82 -15.42
C GLY A 62 -13.07 -13.86 -15.83
N HIS A 63 -12.20 -13.55 -14.88
CA HIS A 63 -11.05 -12.67 -15.05
C HIS A 63 -9.91 -13.07 -14.12
N ILE A 64 -8.70 -12.96 -14.64
CA ILE A 64 -7.46 -12.95 -13.87
C ILE A 64 -6.55 -11.88 -14.46
N GLY A 65 -6.24 -10.87 -13.67
CA GLY A 65 -5.35 -9.77 -14.08
C GLY A 65 -4.00 -9.86 -13.39
N HIS A 66 -2.98 -9.29 -14.00
CA HIS A 66 -1.66 -9.17 -13.39
C HIS A 66 -0.88 -8.01 -14.00
N PHE A 67 0.06 -7.49 -13.24
CA PHE A 67 0.93 -6.41 -13.70
C PHE A 67 2.38 -6.65 -13.27
N PRO A 68 3.35 -6.11 -14.02
CA PRO A 68 4.76 -6.34 -13.74
C PRO A 68 5.26 -5.46 -12.61
N MET A 69 6.12 -6.04 -11.78
CA MET A 69 6.92 -5.35 -10.78
C MET A 69 8.34 -5.87 -10.80
N GLN A 70 9.31 -5.08 -10.37
CA GLN A 70 10.70 -5.49 -10.31
C GLN A 70 11.17 -5.61 -8.87
N TYR A 71 11.79 -6.74 -8.56
CA TYR A 71 12.47 -7.01 -7.31
C TYR A 71 13.96 -7.18 -7.54
N PHE A 72 14.75 -7.07 -6.48
CA PHE A 72 16.18 -7.25 -6.50
C PHE A 72 16.63 -8.16 -5.37
N LEU A 73 17.45 -9.15 -5.68
CA LEU A 73 18.16 -10.00 -4.72
C LEU A 73 19.62 -10.07 -5.16
N ASN A 74 20.53 -9.84 -4.24
CA ASN A 74 21.98 -9.76 -4.56
C ASN A 74 22.27 -8.79 -5.73
N LYS A 75 21.55 -7.65 -5.77
CA LYS A 75 21.60 -6.64 -6.85
C LYS A 75 21.05 -7.11 -8.21
N LYS A 76 20.78 -8.39 -8.40
CA LYS A 76 20.21 -8.95 -9.63
C LYS A 76 18.72 -8.61 -9.69
N PRO A 77 18.22 -8.09 -10.81
CA PRO A 77 16.79 -7.84 -11.01
C PRO A 77 16.04 -9.15 -11.27
N TYR A 78 14.82 -9.23 -10.75
CA TYR A 78 13.85 -10.30 -10.98
C TYR A 78 12.52 -9.68 -11.38
N LEU A 79 11.97 -10.13 -12.51
CA LEU A 79 10.67 -9.66 -12.99
C LEU A 79 9.57 -10.44 -12.27
N CYS A 80 8.73 -9.72 -11.58
CA CYS A 80 7.62 -10.27 -10.81
C CYS A 80 6.29 -9.99 -11.50
N SER A 81 5.41 -11.00 -11.56
CA SER A 81 4.02 -10.85 -11.94
C SER A 81 3.15 -10.78 -10.69
N VAL A 82 2.48 -9.65 -10.47
CA VAL A 82 1.57 -9.45 -9.32
C VAL A 82 0.14 -9.68 -9.75
N LEU A 83 -0.48 -10.69 -9.15
CA LEU A 83 -1.87 -11.07 -9.40
C LEU A 83 -2.84 -10.04 -8.82
N TYR A 84 -3.90 -9.74 -9.55
CA TYR A 84 -5.04 -8.98 -9.03
C TYR A 84 -6.35 -9.40 -9.70
N GLY A 85 -7.49 -9.19 -9.00
CA GLY A 85 -8.81 -9.33 -9.58
C GLY A 85 -9.10 -10.73 -10.15
N TRP A 86 -8.58 -11.79 -9.51
CA TRP A 86 -8.92 -13.16 -9.89
C TRP A 86 -10.31 -13.51 -9.39
N VAL A 87 -11.24 -13.66 -10.31
CA VAL A 87 -12.65 -13.92 -10.03
C VAL A 87 -13.30 -14.66 -11.20
N VAL A 88 -14.20 -15.58 -10.88
CA VAL A 88 -15.00 -16.34 -11.86
C VAL A 88 -16.39 -16.50 -11.32
N ASP A 89 -17.42 -16.24 -12.16
CA ASP A 89 -18.84 -16.45 -11.82
C ASP A 89 -19.06 -17.93 -11.40
N GLU A 90 -19.94 -18.15 -10.46
CA GLU A 90 -20.11 -19.43 -9.75
C GLU A 90 -20.27 -20.63 -10.67
N GLN A 91 -21.15 -20.53 -11.65
CA GLN A 91 -21.42 -21.56 -12.65
C GLN A 91 -20.22 -21.92 -13.56
N PHE A 92 -19.12 -21.16 -13.50
CA PHE A 92 -17.91 -21.36 -14.29
C PHE A 92 -16.66 -21.58 -13.42
N ARG A 93 -16.81 -21.84 -12.11
CA ARG A 93 -15.70 -21.94 -11.16
C ARG A 93 -14.62 -22.96 -11.55
N SER A 94 -14.98 -24.04 -12.21
CA SER A 94 -14.02 -25.03 -12.72
C SER A 94 -12.97 -24.43 -13.65
N LEU A 95 -13.31 -23.37 -14.38
CA LEU A 95 -12.38 -22.66 -15.27
C LEU A 95 -11.39 -21.74 -14.54
N SER A 96 -11.58 -21.53 -13.26
CA SER A 96 -10.66 -20.78 -12.40
C SER A 96 -9.25 -21.37 -12.45
N ILE A 97 -9.14 -22.70 -12.47
CA ILE A 97 -7.85 -23.40 -12.57
C ILE A 97 -7.20 -23.18 -13.93
N VAL A 98 -7.98 -23.12 -15.01
CA VAL A 98 -7.45 -22.84 -16.35
C VAL A 98 -6.84 -21.44 -16.41
N LEU A 99 -7.48 -20.44 -15.80
CA LEU A 99 -6.91 -19.09 -15.67
C LEU A 99 -5.61 -19.08 -14.87
N LEU A 100 -5.55 -19.81 -13.74
CA LEU A 100 -4.33 -19.95 -12.95
C LEU A 100 -3.21 -20.63 -13.73
N LYS A 101 -3.52 -21.71 -14.46
CA LYS A 101 -2.52 -22.38 -15.30
C LYS A 101 -1.91 -21.41 -16.30
N ARG A 102 -2.72 -20.60 -17.00
CA ARG A 102 -2.22 -19.54 -17.90
C ARG A 102 -1.36 -18.50 -17.17
N TYR A 103 -1.76 -18.10 -15.97
CA TYR A 103 -1.01 -17.15 -15.15
C TYR A 103 0.38 -17.68 -14.79
N PHE A 104 0.50 -18.92 -14.34
CA PHE A 104 1.78 -19.51 -13.94
C PHE A 104 2.63 -20.02 -15.11
N SER A 105 2.08 -20.16 -16.30
CA SER A 105 2.82 -20.63 -17.50
C SER A 105 3.61 -19.52 -18.23
N GLN A 106 3.76 -18.34 -17.62
CA GLN A 106 4.50 -17.23 -18.21
C GLN A 106 6.02 -17.44 -18.05
N THR A 107 6.73 -17.78 -19.11
CA THR A 107 8.16 -18.15 -19.11
C THR A 107 9.11 -16.98 -18.86
N HIS A 108 8.65 -15.74 -19.06
CA HIS A 108 9.44 -14.53 -18.90
C HIS A 108 9.34 -13.91 -17.49
N VAL A 109 8.64 -14.57 -16.57
CA VAL A 109 8.41 -14.12 -15.20
C VAL A 109 9.25 -14.95 -14.24
N ASP A 110 10.06 -14.27 -13.43
CA ASP A 110 10.91 -14.92 -12.42
C ASP A 110 10.16 -15.23 -11.11
N LEU A 111 9.18 -14.38 -10.76
CA LEU A 111 8.42 -14.46 -9.52
C LEU A 111 6.93 -14.22 -9.76
N PHE A 112 6.11 -15.03 -9.11
CA PHE A 112 4.66 -14.85 -9.07
C PHE A 112 4.23 -14.46 -7.66
N LEU A 113 3.47 -13.37 -7.53
CA LEU A 113 3.04 -12.85 -6.24
C LEU A 113 1.53 -12.59 -6.23
N ALA A 114 0.86 -13.07 -5.19
CA ALA A 114 -0.54 -12.78 -4.93
C ALA A 114 -0.66 -12.10 -3.54
N THR A 115 -1.19 -10.88 -3.50
CA THR A 115 -1.15 -10.06 -2.29
C THR A 115 -2.49 -9.93 -1.57
N ASN A 116 -3.62 -10.15 -2.24
CA ASN A 116 -4.97 -9.89 -1.70
C ASN A 116 -5.88 -11.09 -1.93
N LEU A 117 -5.47 -12.24 -1.47
CA LEU A 117 -6.27 -13.45 -1.54
C LEU A 117 -7.30 -13.46 -0.41
N ASN A 118 -8.56 -13.82 -0.74
CA ASN A 118 -9.54 -14.20 0.26
C ASN A 118 -9.27 -15.65 0.72
N GLU A 119 -10.00 -16.13 1.70
CA GLU A 119 -9.82 -17.48 2.27
C GLU A 119 -9.91 -18.58 1.21
N THR A 120 -10.93 -18.53 0.35
CA THR A 120 -11.13 -19.53 -0.72
C THR A 120 -9.97 -19.54 -1.70
N SER A 121 -9.56 -18.37 -2.17
CA SER A 121 -8.42 -18.23 -3.09
C SER A 121 -7.11 -18.68 -2.46
N SER A 122 -6.92 -18.41 -1.16
CA SER A 122 -5.75 -18.85 -0.40
C SER A 122 -5.70 -20.39 -0.28
N LYS A 123 -6.84 -21.05 -0.02
CA LYS A 123 -6.92 -22.52 0.00
C LYS A 123 -6.51 -23.11 -1.36
N ILE A 124 -7.00 -22.56 -2.47
CA ILE A 124 -6.63 -23.03 -3.81
C ILE A 124 -5.14 -22.86 -4.07
N MET A 125 -4.55 -21.70 -3.71
CA MET A 125 -3.12 -21.45 -3.87
C MET A 125 -2.27 -22.46 -3.06
N LYS A 126 -2.69 -22.81 -1.83
CA LYS A 126 -2.03 -23.84 -1.00
C LYS A 126 -2.12 -25.22 -1.66
N MET A 127 -3.26 -25.60 -2.23
CA MET A 127 -3.43 -26.87 -2.94
C MET A 127 -2.47 -27.02 -4.12
N ILE A 128 -2.19 -25.95 -4.85
CA ILE A 128 -1.21 -25.94 -5.95
C ILE A 128 0.22 -25.62 -5.47
N LYS A 129 0.49 -25.79 -4.17
CA LYS A 129 1.80 -25.66 -3.53
C LYS A 129 2.46 -24.27 -3.65
N VAL A 130 1.67 -23.20 -3.81
CA VAL A 130 2.17 -21.84 -3.70
C VAL A 130 2.54 -21.57 -2.24
N LYS A 131 3.77 -21.10 -2.03
CA LYS A 131 4.28 -20.81 -0.68
C LYS A 131 3.69 -19.51 -0.13
N GLU A 132 3.24 -19.56 1.10
CA GLU A 132 2.80 -18.37 1.83
C GLU A 132 4.00 -17.55 2.27
N VAL A 133 3.97 -16.25 1.98
CA VAL A 133 5.00 -15.31 2.48
C VAL A 133 4.78 -15.11 3.99
N PRO A 134 5.83 -15.25 4.82
CA PRO A 134 5.72 -15.01 6.26
C PRO A 134 5.39 -13.54 6.52
N THR A 135 4.11 -13.24 6.71
CA THR A 135 3.64 -11.84 6.87
C THR A 135 3.65 -11.38 8.32
N LYS A 136 3.59 -12.30 9.30
CA LYS A 136 3.61 -12.00 10.76
C LYS A 136 3.21 -10.55 11.13
N SER A 137 4.21 -9.69 11.33
CA SER A 137 4.03 -8.28 11.69
C SER A 137 3.45 -7.40 10.57
N LEU A 138 3.56 -7.80 9.30
CA LEU A 138 3.04 -7.00 8.17
C LEU A 138 1.50 -6.89 8.17
N ASN A 139 0.81 -7.79 8.88
CA ASN A 139 -0.65 -7.77 9.03
C ASN A 139 -1.13 -6.80 10.11
N TYR A 140 -0.24 -6.31 10.98
CA TYR A 140 -0.60 -5.34 12.01
C TYR A 140 -0.74 -3.94 11.42
N SER A 141 -1.72 -3.22 11.94
CA SER A 141 -1.90 -1.80 11.68
C SER A 141 -1.84 -1.07 13.02
N LEU A 142 -0.88 -0.19 13.17
CA LEU A 142 -0.77 0.70 14.32
C LEU A 142 -1.38 2.04 13.96
N VAL A 143 -2.17 2.60 14.85
CA VAL A 143 -2.93 3.82 14.60
C VAL A 143 -2.67 4.83 15.71
N ILE A 144 -2.47 6.09 15.33
CA ILE A 144 -2.49 7.23 16.27
C ILE A 144 -3.72 8.07 15.95
N ALA A 145 -4.58 8.27 16.93
CA ALA A 145 -5.69 9.21 16.82
C ALA A 145 -5.14 10.65 16.89
N LEU A 146 -5.37 11.43 15.84
CA LEU A 146 -4.97 12.84 15.76
C LEU A 146 -6.13 13.78 16.07
N ASN A 147 -7.34 13.41 15.66
CA ASN A 147 -8.60 14.06 15.97
C ASN A 147 -9.52 13.08 16.72
N LEU A 148 -9.41 13.12 18.03
CA LEU A 148 -10.10 12.17 18.87
C LEU A 148 -11.62 12.29 18.81
N GLN A 149 -12.14 13.51 18.67
CA GLN A 149 -13.58 13.74 18.60
C GLN A 149 -14.21 13.04 17.40
N ASN A 150 -13.57 13.13 16.22
CA ASN A 150 -14.06 12.47 15.02
C ASN A 150 -13.94 10.94 15.11
N VAL A 151 -12.85 10.43 15.68
CA VAL A 151 -12.65 8.99 15.90
C VAL A 151 -13.74 8.44 16.84
N ILE A 152 -13.97 9.10 17.97
CA ILE A 152 -14.99 8.73 18.93
C ILE A 152 -16.40 8.76 18.30
N LYS A 153 -16.75 9.82 17.55
CA LYS A 153 -18.05 9.91 16.86
C LYS A 153 -18.31 8.69 15.96
N VAL A 154 -17.27 8.17 15.29
CA VAL A 154 -17.43 7.00 14.42
C VAL A 154 -17.60 5.72 15.23
N PHE A 155 -16.85 5.53 16.31
CA PHE A 155 -17.01 4.38 17.21
C PHE A 155 -18.41 4.31 17.81
N PHE A 156 -18.95 5.47 18.26
CA PHE A 156 -20.28 5.55 18.85
C PHE A 156 -21.44 5.65 17.85
N ARG A 157 -21.15 5.63 16.54
CA ARG A 157 -22.20 5.74 15.50
C ARG A 157 -23.21 4.59 15.56
N ASN A 158 -22.77 3.42 15.97
CA ASN A 158 -23.57 2.19 16.01
C ASN A 158 -24.13 1.86 17.41
N ILE A 159 -23.94 2.74 18.40
CA ILE A 159 -24.50 2.55 19.76
C ILE A 159 -25.92 3.09 19.79
N PRO A 160 -26.93 2.32 20.30
CA PRO A 160 -28.30 2.75 20.38
C PRO A 160 -28.49 3.99 21.29
N PHE A 161 -29.40 4.90 20.90
CA PHE A 161 -29.92 5.93 21.75
C PHE A 161 -30.74 5.24 22.88
N PRO A 162 -30.53 5.50 24.18
CA PRO A 162 -30.17 6.75 24.86
C PRO A 162 -28.75 6.82 25.42
N PHE A 163 -27.97 5.73 25.37
CA PHE A 163 -26.62 5.67 25.94
C PHE A 163 -25.63 6.65 25.31
N LYS A 164 -25.91 7.09 24.07
CA LYS A 164 -25.06 7.95 23.28
C LYS A 164 -24.75 9.30 23.91
N LYS A 165 -25.74 9.93 24.55
CA LYS A 165 -25.63 11.28 25.17
C LYS A 165 -24.85 11.24 26.50
N PHE A 166 -25.05 10.19 27.28
CA PHE A 166 -24.40 10.02 28.59
C PHE A 166 -22.91 9.66 28.41
N ILE A 167 -22.59 8.72 27.51
CA ILE A 167 -21.23 8.30 27.25
C ILE A 167 -20.44 9.38 26.51
N SER A 168 -21.07 10.17 25.59
CA SER A 168 -20.37 11.20 24.85
C SER A 168 -19.85 12.36 25.70
N ASN A 169 -20.54 12.74 26.76
CA ASN A 169 -20.17 13.90 27.58
C ASN A 169 -19.16 13.59 28.70
N ILE A 170 -19.29 12.45 29.36
CA ILE A 170 -18.37 12.09 30.45
C ILE A 170 -17.10 11.41 29.94
N PHE A 171 -17.26 10.45 29.03
CA PHE A 171 -16.15 9.69 28.51
C PHE A 171 -15.28 10.51 27.52
N SER A 172 -15.89 11.45 26.78
CA SER A 172 -15.17 12.32 25.88
C SER A 172 -14.25 13.30 26.60
N SER A 173 -14.67 13.89 27.70
CA SER A 173 -13.87 14.89 28.44
C SER A 173 -12.68 14.26 29.16
N PHE A 174 -12.88 13.14 29.83
CA PHE A 174 -11.82 12.43 30.54
C PHE A 174 -10.83 11.76 29.59
N LEU A 175 -11.33 11.10 28.57
CA LEU A 175 -10.52 10.48 27.50
C LEU A 175 -9.78 11.54 26.69
N LEU A 176 -10.42 12.70 26.42
CA LEU A 176 -9.79 13.85 25.77
C LEU A 176 -8.63 14.44 26.56
N LEU A 177 -8.75 14.55 27.90
CA LEU A 177 -7.68 15.03 28.78
C LEU A 177 -6.50 14.04 28.79
N PHE A 178 -6.77 12.75 28.97
CA PHE A 178 -5.76 11.70 28.98
C PHE A 178 -5.01 11.61 27.65
N LEU A 179 -5.73 11.69 26.54
CA LEU A 179 -5.15 11.59 25.20
C LEU A 179 -4.50 12.90 24.75
N LYS A 180 -4.98 14.07 25.18
CA LYS A 180 -4.25 15.33 25.02
C LYS A 180 -2.89 15.29 25.73
N LYS A 181 -2.82 14.76 26.94
CA LYS A 181 -1.57 14.57 27.69
C LYS A 181 -0.64 13.61 26.94
N LYS A 182 -1.16 12.50 26.45
CA LYS A 182 -0.44 11.51 25.63
C LYS A 182 0.04 12.12 24.30
N LEU A 183 -0.80 12.88 23.59
CA LEU A 183 -0.47 13.56 22.33
C LEU A 183 0.54 14.69 22.49
N ASN A 184 0.60 15.35 23.63
CA ASN A 184 1.58 16.41 23.87
C ASN A 184 2.93 15.87 24.34
N SER A 185 2.97 14.69 24.96
CA SER A 185 4.19 14.10 25.53
C SER A 185 5.28 13.80 24.50
N TRP A 186 4.94 13.63 23.23
CA TRP A 186 5.91 13.28 22.19
C TRP A 186 6.24 14.42 21.22
N LYS A 187 5.53 15.58 21.28
CA LYS A 187 5.89 16.76 20.47
C LYS A 187 7.36 17.19 20.65
N ASN A 188 7.89 17.02 21.85
CA ASN A 188 9.26 17.37 22.21
C ASN A 188 10.26 16.21 22.09
N LYS A 189 9.79 15.01 21.72
CA LYS A 189 10.61 13.78 21.72
C LYS A 189 11.33 13.50 20.41
N PHE A 190 11.00 14.19 19.33
CA PHE A 190 11.65 14.01 18.04
C PHE A 190 12.17 15.36 17.53
N SER A 191 13.27 15.30 16.79
CA SER A 191 13.92 16.48 16.23
C SER A 191 13.58 16.60 14.76
N HIS A 192 13.13 17.78 14.36
CA HIS A 192 13.01 18.14 12.94
C HIS A 192 14.37 18.46 12.28
N LYS A 193 15.44 18.49 13.04
CA LYS A 193 16.79 18.73 12.53
C LYS A 193 17.13 17.69 11.47
N ASN A 194 17.51 18.15 10.30
CA ASN A 194 17.83 17.33 9.13
C ASN A 194 16.63 16.63 8.45
N ILE A 195 15.39 16.96 8.81
CA ILE A 195 14.20 16.50 8.11
C ILE A 195 13.67 17.65 7.23
N VAL A 196 13.55 17.38 5.94
CA VAL A 196 13.14 18.38 4.94
C VAL A 196 11.98 17.84 4.13
N GLU A 197 10.94 18.65 3.96
CA GLU A 197 9.86 18.35 3.01
C GLU A 197 10.40 18.37 1.58
N HIS A 198 9.93 17.43 0.78
CA HIS A 198 10.37 17.30 -0.60
C HIS A 198 9.18 17.04 -1.53
N ASN A 199 9.15 17.69 -2.69
CA ASN A 199 7.95 17.72 -3.52
C ASN A 199 8.05 16.83 -4.77
N GLU A 200 9.21 16.25 -5.04
CA GLU A 200 9.44 15.44 -6.25
C GLU A 200 10.37 14.25 -6.01
N PHE A 201 10.35 13.31 -6.93
CA PHE A 201 11.32 12.22 -6.97
C PHE A 201 12.45 12.56 -7.94
N ASP A 202 13.59 12.95 -7.40
CA ASP A 202 14.80 13.34 -8.15
C ASP A 202 15.94 12.28 -8.07
N GLY A 203 17.12 12.63 -8.56
CA GLY A 203 18.29 11.74 -8.56
C GLY A 203 18.76 11.32 -7.17
N LYS A 204 18.36 12.02 -6.08
CA LYS A 204 18.70 11.63 -4.70
C LYS A 204 18.12 10.26 -4.35
N PHE A 205 16.92 9.94 -4.86
CA PHE A 205 16.28 8.63 -4.67
C PHE A 205 17.05 7.52 -5.37
N ASP A 206 17.59 7.74 -6.56
CA ASP A 206 18.41 6.76 -7.28
C ASP A 206 19.72 6.47 -6.53
N LEU A 207 20.37 7.53 -6.01
CA LEU A 207 21.58 7.39 -5.19
C LEU A 207 21.31 6.61 -3.91
N LEU A 208 20.19 6.92 -3.22
CA LEU A 208 19.79 6.18 -2.02
C LEU A 208 19.47 4.73 -2.37
N TRP A 209 18.69 4.48 -3.43
CA TRP A 209 18.34 3.14 -3.87
C TRP A 209 19.57 2.28 -4.21
N LYS A 210 20.56 2.87 -4.88
CA LYS A 210 21.84 2.19 -5.14
C LYS A 210 22.53 1.74 -3.84
N LYS A 211 22.55 2.61 -2.82
CA LYS A 211 23.13 2.29 -1.51
C LYS A 211 22.34 1.20 -0.78
N ILE A 212 21.00 1.24 -0.80
CA ILE A 212 20.14 0.24 -0.17
C ILE A 212 20.40 -1.14 -0.77
N LYS A 213 20.45 -1.26 -2.11
CA LYS A 213 20.77 -2.52 -2.80
C LYS A 213 22.14 -3.09 -2.43
N ASN A 214 23.11 -2.22 -2.15
CA ASN A 214 24.44 -2.65 -1.71
C ASN A 214 24.43 -3.12 -0.25
N PHE A 215 23.72 -2.42 0.62
CA PHE A 215 23.69 -2.68 2.04
C PHE A 215 22.81 -3.87 2.42
N GLN A 216 21.67 -4.05 1.73
CA GLN A 216 20.69 -5.11 2.00
C GLN A 216 20.68 -6.18 0.90
N LYS A 217 21.85 -6.51 0.34
CA LYS A 217 21.97 -7.43 -0.80
C LYS A 217 21.30 -8.78 -0.60
N ASN A 218 21.31 -9.32 0.60
CA ASN A 218 20.74 -10.64 0.94
C ASN A 218 19.21 -10.61 1.18
N LYS A 219 18.55 -9.44 1.04
CA LYS A 219 17.08 -9.32 1.13
C LYS A 219 16.47 -9.16 -0.25
N LEU A 220 15.30 -9.76 -0.44
CA LEU A 220 14.50 -9.50 -1.63
C LEU A 220 13.90 -8.09 -1.52
N LEU A 221 14.42 -7.17 -2.31
CA LEU A 221 14.07 -5.75 -2.25
C LEU A 221 13.15 -5.38 -3.42
N PHE A 222 12.05 -4.77 -3.10
CA PHE A 222 11.18 -4.16 -4.08
C PHE A 222 11.80 -2.87 -4.66
N GLN A 223 11.65 -2.62 -5.97
CA GLN A 223 12.19 -1.44 -6.65
C GLN A 223 11.71 -0.12 -6.04
N ARG A 224 12.66 0.80 -5.77
CA ARG A 224 12.39 2.12 -5.17
C ARG A 224 13.23 3.25 -5.77
N ASP A 225 13.57 3.14 -7.06
CA ASP A 225 14.19 4.27 -7.77
C ASP A 225 13.17 5.39 -8.07
N LYS A 226 13.68 6.55 -8.49
CA LYS A 226 12.84 7.73 -8.80
C LYS A 226 11.75 7.45 -9.82
N ASN A 227 12.06 6.63 -10.86
CA ASN A 227 11.12 6.35 -11.94
C ASN A 227 9.96 5.51 -11.44
N TRP A 228 10.25 4.50 -10.60
CA TRP A 228 9.23 3.66 -10.00
C TRP A 228 8.36 4.44 -9.01
N LEU A 229 8.98 5.20 -8.11
CA LEU A 229 8.26 6.01 -7.13
C LEU A 229 7.37 7.05 -7.83
N LYS A 230 7.90 7.74 -8.84
CA LYS A 230 7.16 8.72 -9.64
C LYS A 230 5.96 8.09 -10.36
N TRP A 231 6.14 6.92 -10.98
CA TRP A 231 5.07 6.20 -11.66
C TRP A 231 3.99 5.73 -10.68
N HIS A 232 4.39 5.10 -9.58
CA HIS A 232 3.48 4.51 -8.59
C HIS A 232 2.68 5.57 -7.85
N LEU A 233 3.31 6.67 -7.48
CA LEU A 233 2.72 7.71 -6.63
C LEU A 233 2.21 8.93 -7.40
N ASN A 234 2.33 8.96 -8.72
CA ASN A 234 1.95 10.08 -9.56
C ASN A 234 0.52 10.59 -9.30
N TYR A 235 -0.42 9.67 -9.09
CA TYR A 235 -1.81 10.03 -8.78
C TYR A 235 -1.92 10.84 -7.48
N PHE A 236 -1.28 10.37 -6.42
CA PHE A 236 -1.36 11.01 -5.10
C PHE A 236 -0.64 12.36 -5.08
N ILE A 237 0.52 12.45 -5.74
CA ILE A 237 1.30 13.69 -5.82
C ILE A 237 0.55 14.76 -6.61
N LYS A 238 0.04 14.42 -7.80
CA LYS A 238 -0.73 15.36 -8.63
C LYS A 238 -1.98 15.90 -7.95
N ASN A 239 -2.61 15.10 -7.11
CA ASN A 239 -3.79 15.50 -6.34
C ASN A 239 -3.45 16.05 -4.95
N ARG A 240 -2.18 16.35 -4.67
CA ARG A 240 -1.68 16.84 -3.37
C ARG A 240 -2.08 15.95 -2.18
N LYS A 241 -2.29 14.66 -2.44
CA LYS A 241 -2.65 13.62 -1.45
C LYS A 241 -1.45 12.80 -0.99
N ALA A 242 -0.24 13.17 -1.37
CA ALA A 242 0.99 12.59 -0.86
C ALA A 242 1.95 13.68 -0.43
N TRP A 243 2.79 13.35 0.54
CA TRP A 243 3.93 14.17 0.95
C TRP A 243 5.12 13.29 1.26
N ILE A 244 6.30 13.87 1.09
CA ILE A 244 7.58 13.19 1.18
C ILE A 244 8.45 13.96 2.17
N TYR A 245 9.05 13.25 3.11
CA TYR A 245 10.11 13.81 3.95
C TYR A 245 11.44 13.10 3.67
N LEU A 246 12.50 13.89 3.53
CA LEU A 246 13.86 13.41 3.43
C LEU A 246 14.60 13.64 4.74
N SER A 247 15.40 12.66 5.17
CA SER A 247 16.45 12.87 6.16
C SER A 247 17.75 13.16 5.43
N ILE A 248 18.32 14.34 5.68
CA ILE A 248 19.58 14.80 5.05
C ILE A 248 20.65 14.96 6.12
N LYS A 249 21.78 14.27 5.98
CA LYS A 249 22.95 14.40 6.85
C LYS A 249 24.18 14.68 5.98
N ASN A 250 24.93 15.75 6.29
CA ASN A 250 26.10 16.17 5.51
C ASN A 250 25.79 16.30 4.00
N ARG A 251 24.72 17.00 3.65
CA ARG A 251 24.24 17.22 2.28
C ARG A 251 23.89 15.93 1.50
N LYS A 252 23.86 14.76 2.16
CA LYS A 252 23.51 13.48 1.54
C LYS A 252 22.21 12.94 2.13
N ILE A 253 21.37 12.36 1.26
CA ILE A 253 20.16 11.69 1.71
C ILE A 253 20.52 10.44 2.53
N ASN A 254 19.97 10.37 3.75
CA ASN A 254 20.14 9.25 4.68
C ASN A 254 18.89 8.37 4.80
N GLY A 255 17.75 8.88 4.39
CA GLY A 255 16.48 8.16 4.41
C GLY A 255 15.35 9.03 3.89
N TYR A 256 14.19 8.42 3.72
CA TYR A 256 12.95 9.12 3.38
C TYR A 256 11.74 8.40 3.98
N SER A 257 10.65 9.12 4.03
CA SER A 257 9.31 8.60 4.30
C SER A 257 8.30 9.18 3.33
N ILE A 258 7.27 8.40 2.99
CA ILE A 258 6.19 8.81 2.11
C ILE A 258 4.86 8.48 2.78
N CYS A 259 4.02 9.50 2.91
CA CYS A 259 2.64 9.36 3.36
C CYS A 259 1.66 9.69 2.25
N ILE A 260 0.49 9.05 2.33
CA ILE A 260 -0.66 9.39 1.48
C ILE A 260 -1.89 9.67 2.34
N GLU A 261 -2.70 10.61 1.87
CA GLU A 261 -4.00 10.91 2.42
C GLU A 261 -5.07 10.00 1.83
N LYS A 262 -5.91 9.43 2.68
CA LYS A 262 -7.07 8.63 2.30
C LYS A 262 -8.31 9.08 3.06
N ASN A 263 -9.45 9.09 2.39
CA ASN A 263 -10.75 9.31 3.01
C ASN A 263 -11.54 8.02 2.97
N ASN A 264 -12.01 7.58 4.11
CA ASN A 264 -12.93 6.45 4.20
C ASN A 264 -14.36 6.95 3.99
N LEU A 265 -14.92 6.66 2.81
CA LEU A 265 -16.26 7.13 2.43
C LEU A 265 -17.38 6.61 3.34
N LYS A 266 -17.20 5.45 4.00
CA LYS A 266 -18.21 4.87 4.90
C LYS A 266 -18.23 5.55 6.26
N THR A 267 -17.06 5.86 6.81
CA THR A 267 -16.92 6.42 8.15
C THR A 267 -16.71 7.94 8.16
N GLY A 268 -16.27 8.52 7.06
CA GLY A 268 -15.86 9.92 6.95
C GLY A 268 -14.45 10.18 7.54
N ILE A 269 -13.77 9.15 8.07
CA ILE A 269 -12.44 9.29 8.65
C ILE A 269 -11.41 9.63 7.58
N LYS A 270 -10.66 10.68 7.83
CA LYS A 270 -9.51 11.11 7.03
C LYS A 270 -8.23 10.55 7.62
N SER A 271 -7.56 9.67 6.90
CA SER A 271 -6.35 8.99 7.35
C SER A 271 -5.11 9.52 6.63
N ALA A 272 -4.01 9.64 7.36
CA ALA A 272 -2.66 9.73 6.83
C ALA A 272 -2.00 8.34 6.93
N LEU A 273 -1.75 7.68 5.81
CA LEU A 273 -1.12 6.36 5.77
C LEU A 273 0.35 6.49 5.39
N LEU A 274 1.25 6.08 6.26
CA LEU A 274 2.66 5.92 5.94
C LEU A 274 2.82 4.68 5.05
N ILE A 275 3.27 4.86 3.81
CA ILE A 275 3.35 3.79 2.81
C ILE A 275 4.78 3.34 2.52
N ASP A 276 5.77 4.18 2.80
CA ASP A 276 7.17 3.80 2.68
C ASP A 276 8.04 4.54 3.69
N LEU A 277 9.03 3.83 4.25
CA LEU A 277 9.99 4.33 5.22
C LEU A 277 11.31 3.61 5.02
N ILE A 278 12.32 4.34 4.57
CA ILE A 278 13.65 3.81 4.29
C ILE A 278 14.72 4.65 4.97
N THR A 279 15.64 4.00 5.65
CA THR A 279 16.78 4.63 6.30
C THR A 279 18.06 3.82 6.11
N LEU A 280 19.21 4.50 6.03
CA LEU A 280 20.53 3.87 5.85
C LEU A 280 21.31 3.81 7.15
N LYS A 281 21.51 4.96 7.79
CA LYS A 281 22.33 5.10 9.01
C LYS A 281 21.45 5.55 10.16
N GLU A 282 21.82 5.13 11.37
CA GLU A 282 21.08 5.45 12.60
C GLU A 282 19.57 5.19 12.43
N PRO A 283 19.16 3.96 12.00
CA PRO A 283 17.80 3.69 11.53
C PRO A 283 16.75 4.04 12.58
N ASN A 284 17.02 3.77 13.86
CA ASN A 284 16.11 4.08 14.96
C ASN A 284 15.82 5.59 15.07
N LYS A 285 16.88 6.42 15.21
CA LYS A 285 16.76 7.88 15.36
C LYS A 285 16.16 8.52 14.11
N THR A 286 16.69 8.15 12.94
CA THR A 286 16.24 8.70 11.66
C THR A 286 14.78 8.34 11.36
N SER A 287 14.39 7.09 11.61
CA SER A 287 13.01 6.65 11.41
C SER A 287 12.04 7.36 12.36
N LYS A 288 12.37 7.50 13.64
CA LYS A 288 11.55 8.24 14.60
C LYS A 288 11.34 9.69 14.18
N ASN A 289 12.41 10.37 13.73
CA ASN A 289 12.30 11.74 13.25
C ASN A 289 11.42 11.86 12.00
N LEU A 290 11.57 10.94 11.03
CA LEU A 290 10.73 10.88 9.83
C LEU A 290 9.26 10.59 10.18
N ILE A 291 8.99 9.64 11.06
CA ILE A 291 7.63 9.32 11.53
C ILE A 291 7.03 10.54 12.24
N GLY A 292 7.77 11.15 13.15
CA GLY A 292 7.32 12.35 13.88
C GLY A 292 6.95 13.51 12.96
N ALA A 293 7.77 13.78 11.93
CA ALA A 293 7.48 14.79 10.93
C ALA A 293 6.19 14.47 10.15
N ASN A 294 5.98 13.20 9.78
CA ASN A 294 4.75 12.78 9.10
C ASN A 294 3.51 12.90 9.98
N ILE A 295 3.62 12.60 11.29
CA ILE A 295 2.51 12.78 12.24
C ILE A 295 2.17 14.28 12.40
N ALA A 296 3.18 15.15 12.50
CA ALA A 296 2.98 16.60 12.58
C ALA A 296 2.27 17.13 11.32
N GLU A 297 2.70 16.69 10.14
CA GLU A 297 2.09 17.06 8.87
C GLU A 297 0.67 16.52 8.73
N ALA A 298 0.42 15.28 9.10
CA ALA A 298 -0.91 14.70 9.12
C ALA A 298 -1.89 15.53 9.98
N LYS A 299 -1.41 16.00 11.15
CA LYS A 299 -2.18 16.90 12.01
C LYS A 299 -2.44 18.26 11.35
N ARG A 300 -1.42 18.86 10.69
CA ARG A 300 -1.55 20.12 9.95
C ARG A 300 -2.56 20.03 8.81
N ARG A 301 -2.65 18.83 8.18
CA ARG A 301 -3.63 18.52 7.12
C ARG A 301 -5.02 18.13 7.65
N ASN A 302 -5.26 18.25 8.95
CA ASN A 302 -6.51 17.84 9.60
C ASN A 302 -6.89 16.37 9.31
N CYS A 303 -5.90 15.46 9.34
CA CYS A 303 -6.19 14.04 9.35
C CYS A 303 -6.70 13.63 10.73
N ASP A 304 -7.66 12.70 10.76
CA ASP A 304 -8.24 12.18 12.01
C ASP A 304 -7.35 11.13 12.64
N ILE A 305 -6.67 10.33 11.80
CA ILE A 305 -5.76 9.27 12.24
C ILE A 305 -4.48 9.25 11.40
N PHE A 306 -3.39 8.78 12.03
CA PHE A 306 -2.16 8.40 11.34
C PHE A 306 -2.02 6.87 11.41
N GLU A 307 -1.88 6.23 10.26
CA GLU A 307 -1.77 4.79 10.12
C GLU A 307 -0.36 4.37 9.74
N PHE A 308 0.16 3.34 10.44
CA PHE A 308 1.42 2.67 10.18
C PHE A 308 1.12 1.20 9.92
N ARG A 309 1.16 0.78 8.65
CA ARG A 309 0.67 -0.53 8.22
C ARG A 309 1.61 -1.20 7.23
N GLY A 310 1.82 -2.51 7.40
CA GLY A 310 2.59 -3.31 6.45
C GLY A 310 4.10 -3.16 6.62
N PHE A 311 4.57 -2.93 7.84
CA PHE A 311 5.99 -2.83 8.17
C PHE A 311 6.47 -4.02 9.01
N ASP A 312 7.78 -4.28 8.95
CA ASP A 312 8.44 -5.30 9.74
C ASP A 312 8.55 -4.91 11.23
N ASN A 313 8.86 -5.89 12.08
CA ASN A 313 8.98 -5.69 13.53
C ASN A 313 9.97 -4.58 13.92
N GLU A 314 11.05 -4.43 13.17
CA GLU A 314 12.04 -3.39 13.43
C GLU A 314 11.40 -2.01 13.27
N LYS A 315 10.66 -1.76 12.19
CA LYS A 315 9.98 -0.48 11.97
C LYS A 315 8.78 -0.28 12.91
N ILE A 316 8.08 -1.36 13.27
CA ILE A 316 7.04 -1.32 14.29
C ILE A 316 7.60 -0.82 15.63
N SER A 317 8.80 -1.26 16.03
CA SER A 317 9.42 -0.78 17.27
C SER A 317 9.69 0.73 17.28
N TYR A 318 9.96 1.32 16.10
CA TYR A 318 10.10 2.77 15.98
C TYR A 318 8.77 3.51 16.16
N MET A 319 7.68 2.92 15.68
CA MET A 319 6.34 3.46 15.82
C MET A 319 5.83 3.37 17.27
N ASN A 320 6.20 2.31 18.02
CA ASN A 320 5.82 2.15 19.43
C ASN A 320 6.31 3.30 20.30
N PHE A 321 7.38 4.01 19.92
CA PHE A 321 7.84 5.24 20.58
C PHE A 321 6.74 6.31 20.65
N PHE A 322 5.79 6.33 19.73
CA PHE A 322 4.67 7.28 19.67
C PHE A 322 3.41 6.76 20.36
N ASN A 323 3.49 5.60 21.04
CA ASN A 323 2.37 4.98 21.76
C ASN A 323 1.09 4.85 20.91
N PRO A 324 1.13 4.12 19.77
CA PRO A 324 -0.04 3.88 18.95
C PRO A 324 -1.06 2.97 19.65
N PHE A 325 -2.25 2.85 19.04
CA PHE A 325 -3.27 1.87 19.39
C PHE A 325 -3.18 0.66 18.47
#